data_3e2afb9d3a2755edf2b89162f3037d78
#
_entry.id   3e2afb9d3a2755edf2b89162f3037d78
#
_cell.length_a   1.000
_cell.length_b   1.000
_cell.length_c   1.000
_cell.angle_alpha   90.00
_cell.angle_beta   90.00
_cell.angle_gamma   90.00
#
_symmetry.space_group_name_H-M   'P 1'
#
loop_
_entity.id
_entity.type
_entity.pdbx_description
1 polymer ?
#
loop_
_entity_poly.entity_id
_entity_poly.type
_entity_poly.pdbx_seq_one_letter_code
_entity_poly.pdbx_strand_id
1 'polypeptide(L)'
;LYLKYKEGLCIGSACEAGELYQAILNGRPQEEIARLVNFYDYLETQPLGNNMFMLESDKAPVETIEELQEINRKICRLGEEFHKPVVATCDVHFLDPQDEVYRRIIMAGKGFKDSDDQAPLYLRTTEEMLAEFEYLGSEKAREVVITNPNKIAAMCERIEPVRPDKCPPVIENSDQMLRDICYNKAHEMYGEELPPIVQERLERELNSIISNGYAVMYIIAQKLVWKSNEDGYLVGSRGSVG
;
A
#
# COMPACT_ATOMS: atom_id res chain seq x y z
N LEU A 1 -12.77 -11.34 1.12
CA LEU A 1 -11.35 -11.54 1.38
C LEU A 1 -11.06 -11.35 2.87
N TYR A 2 -11.31 -10.18 3.46
CA TYR A 2 -11.03 -9.86 4.87
C TYR A 2 -11.67 -10.85 5.86
N LEU A 3 -12.93 -11.23 5.67
CA LEU A 3 -13.59 -12.22 6.53
C LEU A 3 -12.85 -13.56 6.58
N LYS A 4 -12.19 -13.95 5.48
CA LYS A 4 -11.42 -15.20 5.40
C LYS A 4 -10.07 -15.11 6.13
N TYR A 5 -9.47 -13.93 6.18
CA TYR A 5 -8.11 -13.71 6.69
C TYR A 5 -8.06 -12.70 7.83
N LYS A 6 -9.16 -12.56 8.58
CA LYS A 6 -9.28 -11.55 9.65
C LYS A 6 -8.41 -11.85 10.87
N GLU A 7 -8.11 -13.13 11.11
CA GLU A 7 -7.27 -13.53 12.24
C GLU A 7 -5.89 -12.85 12.16
N GLY A 8 -5.49 -12.19 13.25
CA GLY A 8 -4.24 -11.41 13.31
C GLY A 8 -4.30 -10.02 12.67
N LEU A 9 -5.46 -9.58 12.14
CA LEU A 9 -5.64 -8.24 11.61
C LEU A 9 -6.46 -7.36 12.56
N CYS A 10 -6.07 -6.10 12.70
CA CYS A 10 -6.83 -5.05 13.34
C CYS A 10 -7.35 -4.11 12.23
N ILE A 11 -8.66 -4.10 12.00
CA ILE A 11 -9.28 -3.43 10.84
C ILE A 11 -10.08 -2.22 11.32
N GLY A 12 -9.74 -1.03 10.81
CA GLY A 12 -10.45 0.22 11.06
C GLY A 12 -11.49 0.55 9.99
N SER A 13 -12.39 1.48 10.32
CA SER A 13 -13.50 1.87 9.43
C SER A 13 -13.11 2.81 8.29
N ALA A 14 -11.85 3.18 8.21
CA ALA A 14 -11.29 4.13 7.24
C ALA A 14 -11.88 5.56 7.30
N CYS A 15 -11.57 6.38 6.29
CA CYS A 15 -11.93 7.79 6.17
C CYS A 15 -13.38 8.01 5.70
N GLU A 16 -13.67 9.18 5.17
CA GLU A 16 -14.96 9.57 4.60
C GLU A 16 -15.39 8.69 3.41
N ALA A 17 -14.43 8.12 2.68
CA ALA A 17 -14.71 7.17 1.60
C ALA A 17 -15.03 5.76 2.10
N GLY A 18 -14.84 5.48 3.40
CA GLY A 18 -15.12 4.19 4.03
C GLY A 18 -16.62 3.88 4.10
N GLU A 19 -16.95 2.59 4.10
CA GLU A 19 -18.35 2.11 4.10
C GLU A 19 -19.15 2.65 5.28
N LEU A 20 -18.56 2.74 6.48
CA LEU A 20 -19.26 3.24 7.66
C LEU A 20 -19.60 4.73 7.54
N TYR A 21 -18.62 5.56 7.18
CA TYR A 21 -18.85 7.00 7.01
C TYR A 21 -19.91 7.25 5.94
N GLN A 22 -19.79 6.57 4.79
CA GLN A 22 -20.77 6.67 3.69
C GLN A 22 -22.18 6.18 4.10
N ALA A 23 -22.29 5.14 4.92
CA ALA A 23 -23.57 4.68 5.43
C ALA A 23 -24.22 5.72 6.36
N ILE A 24 -23.43 6.37 7.20
CA ILE A 24 -23.91 7.46 8.09
C ILE A 24 -24.33 8.68 7.27
N LEU A 25 -23.48 9.11 6.35
CA LEU A 25 -23.68 10.28 5.48
C LEU A 25 -24.97 10.15 4.65
N ASN A 26 -25.23 8.95 4.12
CA ASN A 26 -26.42 8.67 3.30
C ASN A 26 -27.64 8.21 4.10
N GLY A 27 -27.63 8.31 5.42
CA GLY A 27 -28.77 7.96 6.27
C GLY A 27 -29.21 6.50 6.15
N ARG A 28 -28.26 5.56 5.99
CA ARG A 28 -28.60 4.14 5.87
C ARG A 28 -29.28 3.60 7.13
N PRO A 29 -30.07 2.51 7.00
CA PRO A 29 -30.76 1.90 8.13
C PRO A 29 -29.80 1.51 9.28
N GLN A 30 -30.28 1.62 10.51
CA GLN A 30 -29.48 1.31 11.70
C GLN A 30 -28.93 -0.12 11.70
N GLU A 31 -29.65 -1.08 11.13
CA GLU A 31 -29.19 -2.47 11.00
C GLU A 31 -27.96 -2.61 10.09
N GLU A 32 -27.91 -1.84 9.00
CA GLU A 32 -26.75 -1.80 8.10
C GLU A 32 -25.55 -1.17 8.79
N ILE A 33 -25.75 -0.04 9.48
CA ILE A 33 -24.72 0.63 10.27
C ILE A 33 -24.17 -0.31 11.36
N ALA A 34 -25.05 -0.97 12.10
CA ALA A 34 -24.67 -1.92 13.15
C ALA A 34 -23.83 -3.09 12.60
N ARG A 35 -24.21 -3.62 11.43
CA ARG A 35 -23.44 -4.68 10.74
C ARG A 35 -22.03 -4.21 10.38
N LEU A 36 -21.88 -2.99 9.86
CA LEU A 36 -20.60 -2.41 9.52
C LEU A 36 -19.74 -2.18 10.76
N VAL A 37 -20.30 -1.58 11.83
CA VAL A 37 -19.58 -1.35 13.08
C VAL A 37 -19.08 -2.66 13.70
N ASN A 38 -19.89 -3.71 13.67
CA ASN A 38 -19.48 -5.02 14.18
C ASN A 38 -18.35 -5.67 13.40
N PHE A 39 -18.21 -5.37 12.10
CA PHE A 39 -17.13 -5.89 11.27
C PHE A 39 -15.77 -5.30 11.66
N TYR A 40 -15.71 -4.00 11.97
CA TYR A 40 -14.47 -3.30 12.28
C TYR A 40 -14.03 -3.55 13.73
N ASP A 41 -12.73 -3.50 13.96
CA ASP A 41 -12.14 -3.63 15.30
C ASP A 41 -12.04 -2.27 15.98
N TYR A 42 -11.90 -1.19 15.22
CA TYR A 42 -11.99 0.20 15.68
C TYR A 42 -12.64 1.09 14.61
N LEU A 43 -13.11 2.27 15.04
CA LEU A 43 -13.72 3.25 14.15
C LEU A 43 -12.82 4.48 14.02
N GLU A 44 -12.94 5.20 12.91
CA GLU A 44 -12.13 6.38 12.64
C GLU A 44 -12.95 7.64 12.47
N THR A 45 -12.40 8.75 12.95
CA THR A 45 -12.83 10.12 12.68
C THR A 45 -11.62 10.92 12.17
N GLN A 46 -11.88 11.99 11.41
CA GLN A 46 -10.85 12.86 10.89
C GLN A 46 -11.14 14.33 11.22
N PRO A 47 -10.12 15.21 11.19
CA PRO A 47 -10.33 16.65 11.29
C PRO A 47 -11.38 17.12 10.29
N LEU A 48 -12.21 18.09 10.70
CA LEU A 48 -13.30 18.58 9.85
C LEU A 48 -12.77 19.15 8.52
N GLY A 49 -11.58 19.76 8.54
CA GLY A 49 -10.91 20.29 7.35
C GLY A 49 -10.70 19.25 6.26
N ASN A 50 -10.51 17.98 6.62
CA ASN A 50 -10.34 16.91 5.64
C ASN A 50 -11.60 16.68 4.80
N ASN A 51 -12.78 17.04 5.32
CA ASN A 51 -14.09 16.79 4.72
C ASN A 51 -14.83 18.07 4.29
N MET A 52 -14.19 19.24 4.39
CA MET A 52 -14.81 20.52 4.03
C MET A 52 -15.26 20.61 2.56
N PHE A 53 -14.62 19.86 1.66
CA PHE A 53 -15.01 19.74 0.26
C PHE A 53 -16.46 19.27 0.07
N MET A 54 -17.03 18.57 1.07
CA MET A 54 -18.41 18.13 1.02
C MET A 54 -19.41 19.29 1.07
N LEU A 55 -19.06 20.38 1.75
CA LEU A 55 -19.90 21.58 1.85
C LEU A 55 -20.02 22.34 0.51
N GLU A 56 -19.06 22.15 -0.37
CA GLU A 56 -19.00 22.78 -1.69
C GLU A 56 -19.61 21.86 -2.79
N SER A 57 -20.01 20.66 -2.43
CA SER A 57 -20.50 19.66 -3.38
C SER A 57 -22.01 19.61 -3.42
N ASP A 58 -22.62 19.93 -4.54
CA ASP A 58 -24.07 19.77 -4.78
C ASP A 58 -24.58 18.33 -4.60
N LYS A 59 -23.68 17.37 -4.46
CA LYS A 59 -23.99 15.94 -4.33
C LYS A 59 -23.87 15.40 -2.91
N ALA A 60 -23.22 16.12 -2.01
CA ALA A 60 -23.10 15.67 -0.63
C ALA A 60 -24.34 16.10 0.18
N PRO A 61 -24.89 15.21 1.05
CA PRO A 61 -26.05 15.53 1.85
C PRO A 61 -25.68 16.29 3.14
N VAL A 62 -24.67 17.15 3.12
CA VAL A 62 -24.23 18.01 4.22
C VAL A 62 -24.03 19.44 3.70
N GLU A 63 -24.51 20.42 4.46
CA GLU A 63 -24.49 21.83 4.09
C GLU A 63 -23.75 22.69 5.13
N THR A 64 -23.49 22.16 6.31
CA THR A 64 -22.93 22.90 7.44
C THR A 64 -21.79 22.16 8.14
N ILE A 65 -20.92 22.93 8.81
CA ILE A 65 -19.84 22.38 9.66
C ILE A 65 -20.43 21.56 10.82
N GLU A 66 -21.55 22.01 11.35
CA GLU A 66 -22.27 21.34 12.43
C GLU A 66 -22.73 19.94 12.04
N GLU A 67 -23.13 19.74 10.79
CA GLU A 67 -23.48 18.42 10.25
C GLU A 67 -22.26 17.52 10.11
N LEU A 68 -21.11 18.03 9.68
CA LEU A 68 -19.84 17.29 9.69
C LEU A 68 -19.42 16.91 11.12
N GLN A 69 -19.56 17.83 12.08
CA GLN A 69 -19.33 17.51 13.50
C GLN A 69 -20.26 16.42 14.01
N GLU A 70 -21.55 16.46 13.59
CA GLU A 70 -22.55 15.48 14.02
C GLU A 70 -22.25 14.08 13.48
N ILE A 71 -21.68 13.95 12.30
CA ILE A 71 -21.18 12.66 11.77
C ILE A 71 -20.10 12.11 12.70
N ASN A 72 -19.10 12.91 13.06
CA ASN A 72 -18.03 12.49 13.97
C ASN A 72 -18.59 12.15 15.37
N ARG A 73 -19.54 12.95 15.91
CA ARG A 73 -20.24 12.62 17.16
C ARG A 73 -20.99 11.30 17.06
N LYS A 74 -21.64 11.03 15.93
CA LYS A 74 -22.35 9.77 15.69
C LYS A 74 -21.40 8.58 15.67
N ILE A 75 -20.23 8.72 15.04
CA ILE A 75 -19.18 7.68 15.06
C ILE A 75 -18.72 7.42 16.50
N CYS A 76 -18.51 8.47 17.30
CA CYS A 76 -18.15 8.32 18.71
C CYS A 76 -19.23 7.57 19.51
N ARG A 77 -20.53 7.94 19.34
CA ARG A 77 -21.65 7.24 19.99
C ARG A 77 -21.74 5.77 19.57
N LEU A 78 -21.53 5.48 18.29
CA LEU A 78 -21.47 4.09 17.81
C LEU A 78 -20.30 3.32 18.45
N GLY A 79 -19.14 3.96 18.60
CA GLY A 79 -18.04 3.37 19.34
C GLY A 79 -18.39 3.00 20.78
N GLU A 80 -19.09 3.88 21.48
CA GLU A 80 -19.57 3.61 22.84
C GLU A 80 -20.60 2.48 22.89
N GLU A 81 -21.62 2.54 22.02
CA GLU A 81 -22.70 1.56 21.93
C GLU A 81 -22.19 0.14 21.63
N PHE A 82 -21.24 0.03 20.70
CA PHE A 82 -20.70 -1.25 20.26
C PHE A 82 -19.36 -1.63 20.92
N HIS A 83 -18.92 -0.86 21.91
CA HIS A 83 -17.64 -1.09 22.63
C HIS A 83 -16.42 -1.15 21.68
N LYS A 84 -16.40 -0.28 20.67
CA LYS A 84 -15.30 -0.15 19.73
C LYS A 84 -14.47 1.11 20.04
N PRO A 85 -13.13 1.03 20.07
CA PRO A 85 -12.32 2.23 20.17
C PRO A 85 -12.59 3.14 18.96
N VAL A 86 -12.67 4.44 19.20
CA VAL A 86 -12.70 5.45 18.12
C VAL A 86 -11.38 6.18 18.13
N VAL A 87 -10.75 6.31 16.99
CA VAL A 87 -9.46 7.00 16.81
C VAL A 87 -9.61 8.19 15.88
N ALA A 88 -8.90 9.27 16.19
CA ALA A 88 -8.77 10.42 15.32
C ALA A 88 -7.49 10.25 14.48
N THR A 89 -7.66 10.08 13.16
CA THR A 89 -6.55 9.99 12.20
C THR A 89 -6.41 11.28 11.42
N CYS A 90 -5.18 11.72 11.13
CA CYS A 90 -4.91 12.99 10.47
C CYS A 90 -4.93 12.90 8.94
N ASP A 91 -4.76 11.71 8.38
CA ASP A 91 -4.67 11.48 6.93
C ASP A 91 -3.54 12.28 6.27
N VAL A 92 -2.33 12.19 6.82
CA VAL A 92 -1.18 12.99 6.41
C VAL A 92 -0.72 12.64 5.00
N HIS A 93 -0.66 13.66 4.14
CA HIS A 93 -0.14 13.55 2.77
C HIS A 93 1.07 14.45 2.51
N PHE A 94 1.32 15.44 3.37
CA PHE A 94 2.48 16.32 3.33
C PHE A 94 2.86 16.80 4.74
N LEU A 95 4.08 17.33 4.90
CA LEU A 95 4.64 17.64 6.22
C LEU A 95 4.08 18.96 6.77
N ASP A 96 4.34 20.04 6.09
CA ASP A 96 3.96 21.38 6.49
C ASP A 96 2.80 21.93 5.63
N PRO A 97 1.96 22.84 6.15
CA PRO A 97 0.82 23.40 5.39
C PRO A 97 1.18 23.94 4.01
N GLN A 98 2.37 24.54 3.85
CA GLN A 98 2.84 25.10 2.57
C GLN A 98 3.25 24.03 1.56
N ASP A 99 3.45 22.78 1.97
CA ASP A 99 3.85 21.67 1.09
C ASP A 99 2.69 21.15 0.23
N GLU A 100 1.48 21.63 0.48
CA GLU A 100 0.28 21.35 -0.31
C GLU A 100 0.55 21.57 -1.82
N VAL A 101 1.33 22.57 -2.18
CA VAL A 101 1.68 22.89 -3.57
C VAL A 101 2.35 21.70 -4.29
N TYR A 102 3.20 20.94 -3.59
CA TYR A 102 3.88 19.79 -4.18
C TYR A 102 2.90 18.65 -4.47
N ARG A 103 1.94 18.41 -3.56
CA ARG A 103 0.87 17.44 -3.78
C ARG A 103 0.02 17.83 -4.98
N ARG A 104 -0.37 19.09 -5.09
CA ARG A 104 -1.11 19.66 -6.23
C ARG A 104 -0.39 19.38 -7.57
N ILE A 105 0.92 19.68 -7.64
CA ILE A 105 1.73 19.43 -8.83
C ILE A 105 1.74 17.93 -9.21
N ILE A 106 1.93 17.05 -8.23
CA ILE A 106 1.97 15.60 -8.46
C ILE A 106 0.61 15.08 -8.93
N MET A 107 -0.48 15.53 -8.33
CA MET A 107 -1.83 15.15 -8.71
C MET A 107 -2.17 15.64 -10.13
N ALA A 108 -1.87 16.90 -10.44
CA ALA A 108 -2.06 17.46 -11.79
C ALA A 108 -1.25 16.66 -12.83
N GLY A 109 0.01 16.33 -12.53
CA GLY A 109 0.86 15.50 -13.39
C GLY A 109 0.34 14.08 -13.62
N LYS A 110 -0.46 13.55 -12.70
CA LYS A 110 -1.15 12.25 -12.83
C LYS A 110 -2.54 12.37 -13.48
N GLY A 111 -2.98 13.57 -13.84
CA GLY A 111 -4.27 13.82 -14.52
C GLY A 111 -5.49 13.88 -13.61
N PHE A 112 -5.32 14.08 -12.31
CA PHE A 112 -6.44 14.35 -11.39
C PHE A 112 -7.05 15.71 -11.70
N LYS A 113 -8.38 15.76 -11.86
CA LYS A 113 -9.12 16.96 -12.23
C LYS A 113 -9.32 17.92 -11.05
N ASP A 114 -9.29 17.40 -9.85
CA ASP A 114 -9.48 18.06 -8.56
C ASP A 114 -8.14 18.40 -7.88
N SER A 115 -7.07 18.49 -8.66
CA SER A 115 -5.73 18.78 -8.13
C SER A 115 -5.63 20.12 -7.41
N ASP A 116 -6.47 21.09 -7.76
CA ASP A 116 -6.48 22.41 -7.14
C ASP A 116 -7.31 22.48 -5.85
N ASP A 117 -8.15 21.47 -5.60
CA ASP A 117 -9.00 21.37 -4.40
C ASP A 117 -8.29 20.53 -3.33
N GLN A 118 -7.36 21.18 -2.59
CA GLN A 118 -6.56 20.48 -1.58
C GLN A 118 -7.15 20.61 -0.18
N ALA A 119 -7.43 19.47 0.46
CA ALA A 119 -7.70 19.44 1.89
C ALA A 119 -6.42 19.68 2.70
N PRO A 120 -6.49 20.19 3.94
CA PRO A 120 -5.33 20.50 4.78
C PRO A 120 -4.73 19.23 5.41
N LEU A 121 -4.18 18.35 4.57
CA LEU A 121 -3.68 17.02 4.95
C LEU A 121 -2.21 17.07 5.41
N TYR A 122 -1.83 18.08 6.17
CA TYR A 122 -0.50 18.20 6.75
C TYR A 122 -0.37 17.43 8.07
N LEU A 123 0.86 17.17 8.50
CA LEU A 123 1.14 16.52 9.78
C LEU A 123 0.83 17.48 10.95
N ARG A 124 -0.22 17.19 11.69
CA ARG A 124 -0.59 17.93 12.89
C ARG A 124 0.09 17.39 14.12
N THR A 125 0.49 18.27 15.02
CA THR A 125 0.93 17.92 16.37
C THR A 125 -0.24 17.39 17.21
N THR A 126 0.08 16.82 18.37
CA THR A 126 -0.96 16.38 19.31
C THR A 126 -1.87 17.52 19.75
N GLU A 127 -1.28 18.70 20.01
CA GLU A 127 -2.00 19.90 20.42
C GLU A 127 -2.96 20.39 19.33
N GLU A 128 -2.49 20.40 18.08
CA GLU A 128 -3.32 20.76 16.91
C GLU A 128 -4.46 19.75 16.72
N MET A 129 -4.18 18.45 16.84
CA MET A 129 -5.22 17.44 16.77
C MET A 129 -6.24 17.57 17.89
N LEU A 130 -5.82 17.88 19.13
CA LEU A 130 -6.76 18.12 20.23
C LEU A 130 -7.65 19.33 19.96
N ALA A 131 -7.11 20.40 19.39
CA ALA A 131 -7.88 21.59 19.00
C ALA A 131 -8.91 21.27 17.90
N GLU A 132 -8.55 20.46 16.89
CA GLU A 132 -9.47 20.01 15.83
C GLU A 132 -10.69 19.25 16.37
N PHE A 133 -10.56 18.56 17.51
CA PHE A 133 -11.63 17.76 18.13
C PHE A 133 -12.23 18.39 19.41
N GLU A 134 -11.91 19.66 19.71
CA GLU A 134 -12.39 20.35 20.91
C GLU A 134 -13.94 20.34 21.02
N TYR A 135 -14.64 20.36 19.88
CA TYR A 135 -16.10 20.31 19.82
C TYR A 135 -16.72 19.01 20.38
N LEU A 136 -15.94 17.96 20.61
CA LEU A 136 -16.35 16.73 21.29
C LEU A 136 -16.30 16.85 22.82
N GLY A 137 -15.70 17.93 23.35
CA GLY A 137 -15.32 18.09 24.75
C GLY A 137 -13.96 17.48 25.06
N SER A 138 -13.28 18.04 26.08
CA SER A 138 -11.86 17.75 26.38
C SER A 138 -11.57 16.26 26.65
N GLU A 139 -12.47 15.57 27.35
CA GLU A 139 -12.29 14.14 27.67
C GLU A 139 -12.39 13.27 26.42
N LYS A 140 -13.42 13.50 25.61
CA LYS A 140 -13.61 12.74 24.36
C LYS A 140 -12.54 13.06 23.33
N ALA A 141 -12.14 14.33 23.18
CA ALA A 141 -11.03 14.70 22.32
C ALA A 141 -9.73 13.98 22.73
N ARG A 142 -9.41 13.97 24.04
CA ARG A 142 -8.24 13.23 24.53
C ARG A 142 -8.37 11.73 24.30
N GLU A 143 -9.55 11.16 24.45
CA GLU A 143 -9.80 9.73 24.21
C GLU A 143 -9.49 9.36 22.77
N VAL A 144 -10.06 10.09 21.79
CA VAL A 144 -9.94 9.75 20.38
C VAL A 144 -8.58 10.14 19.78
N VAL A 145 -7.93 11.19 20.26
CA VAL A 145 -6.65 11.70 19.74
C VAL A 145 -5.44 11.00 20.38
N ILE A 146 -5.52 10.66 21.65
CA ILE A 146 -4.35 10.15 22.39
C ILE A 146 -4.57 8.72 22.87
N THR A 147 -5.64 8.50 23.67
CA THR A 147 -5.79 7.25 24.40
C THR A 147 -6.03 6.07 23.48
N ASN A 148 -6.99 6.17 22.58
CA ASN A 148 -7.35 5.07 21.70
C ASN A 148 -6.30 4.79 20.61
N PRO A 149 -5.68 5.79 19.94
CA PRO A 149 -4.56 5.53 19.03
C PRO A 149 -3.42 4.76 19.70
N ASN A 150 -3.05 5.11 20.94
CA ASN A 150 -2.03 4.37 21.69
C ASN A 150 -2.47 2.94 22.02
N LYS A 151 -3.76 2.72 22.32
CA LYS A 151 -4.28 1.35 22.52
C LYS A 151 -4.16 0.52 21.25
N ILE A 152 -4.52 1.06 20.09
CA ILE A 152 -4.39 0.35 18.79
C ILE A 152 -2.92 0.06 18.50
N ALA A 153 -2.04 1.05 18.68
CA ALA A 153 -0.60 0.86 18.49
C ALA A 153 -0.01 -0.25 19.40
N ALA A 154 -0.49 -0.30 20.66
CA ALA A 154 -0.07 -1.33 21.61
C ALA A 154 -0.57 -2.75 21.29
N MET A 155 -1.61 -2.89 20.46
CA MET A 155 -2.11 -4.18 19.98
C MET A 155 -1.23 -4.75 18.85
N CYS A 156 -0.45 -3.89 18.17
CA CYS A 156 0.39 -4.30 17.05
C CYS A 156 1.66 -4.99 17.56
N GLU A 157 1.90 -6.20 17.08
CA GLU A 157 3.13 -6.95 17.33
C GLU A 157 4.17 -6.64 16.24
N ARG A 158 5.45 -6.91 16.56
CA ARG A 158 6.49 -6.84 15.54
C ARG A 158 6.32 -8.00 14.57
N ILE A 159 6.06 -7.68 13.31
CA ILE A 159 5.95 -8.65 12.23
C ILE A 159 7.02 -8.42 11.16
N GLU A 160 7.36 -9.47 10.44
CA GLU A 160 8.19 -9.42 9.25
C GLU A 160 7.31 -9.72 8.03
N PRO A 161 6.76 -8.68 7.35
CA PRO A 161 5.81 -8.87 6.25
C PRO A 161 6.42 -9.59 5.05
N VAL A 162 7.73 -9.48 4.88
CA VAL A 162 8.49 -10.16 3.84
C VAL A 162 9.28 -11.29 4.48
N ARG A 163 9.15 -12.48 3.95
CA ARG A 163 9.92 -13.64 4.43
C ARG A 163 11.42 -13.34 4.35
N PRO A 164 12.20 -13.64 5.41
CA PRO A 164 13.64 -13.39 5.41
C PRO A 164 14.38 -14.26 4.36
N ASP A 165 13.85 -15.44 4.10
CA ASP A 165 14.44 -16.39 3.16
C ASP A 165 14.12 -15.99 1.72
N LYS A 166 15.13 -16.05 0.87
CA LYS A 166 14.95 -15.95 -0.57
C LYS A 166 14.23 -17.21 -1.07
N CYS A 167 13.21 -17.03 -1.89
CA CYS A 167 12.44 -18.12 -2.49
C CYS A 167 12.60 -18.10 -4.01
N PRO A 168 13.76 -18.47 -4.55
CA PRO A 168 13.95 -18.55 -5.99
C PRO A 168 13.05 -19.67 -6.57
N PRO A 169 12.57 -19.51 -7.81
CA PRO A 169 11.85 -20.59 -8.47
C PRO A 169 12.76 -21.82 -8.63
N VAL A 170 12.14 -23.01 -8.65
CA VAL A 170 12.87 -24.27 -8.85
C VAL A 170 12.57 -24.80 -10.24
N ILE A 171 13.63 -25.10 -10.99
CA ILE A 171 13.57 -25.84 -12.27
C ILE A 171 14.44 -27.08 -12.09
N GLU A 172 13.83 -28.26 -12.24
CA GLU A 172 14.57 -29.51 -12.13
C GLU A 172 15.73 -29.56 -13.15
N ASN A 173 16.85 -30.10 -12.72
CA ASN A 173 18.08 -30.21 -13.54
C ASN A 173 18.59 -28.90 -14.12
N SER A 174 18.29 -27.76 -13.49
CA SER A 174 18.67 -26.42 -14.00
C SER A 174 20.17 -26.29 -14.28
N ASP A 175 21.01 -26.85 -13.43
CA ASP A 175 22.48 -26.75 -13.59
C ASP A 175 22.94 -27.44 -14.86
N GLN A 176 22.45 -28.65 -15.11
CA GLN A 176 22.80 -29.37 -16.35
C GLN A 176 22.13 -28.71 -17.56
N MET A 177 20.89 -28.30 -17.45
CA MET A 177 20.19 -27.59 -18.53
C MET A 177 20.94 -26.32 -18.96
N LEU A 178 21.44 -25.55 -18.00
CA LEU A 178 22.23 -24.35 -18.32
C LEU A 178 23.52 -24.71 -19.03
N ARG A 179 24.26 -25.74 -18.58
CA ARG A 179 25.45 -26.24 -19.26
C ARG A 179 25.14 -26.64 -20.70
N ASP A 180 24.09 -27.44 -20.91
CA ASP A 180 23.72 -27.94 -22.23
C ASP A 180 23.36 -26.78 -23.18
N ILE A 181 22.57 -25.81 -22.73
CA ILE A 181 22.22 -24.61 -23.52
C ILE A 181 23.50 -23.86 -23.96
N CYS A 182 24.41 -23.61 -23.02
CA CYS A 182 25.61 -22.85 -23.28
C CYS A 182 26.60 -23.60 -24.19
N TYR A 183 26.84 -24.89 -23.94
CA TYR A 183 27.75 -25.71 -24.78
C TYR A 183 27.19 -25.92 -26.18
N ASN A 184 25.89 -26.23 -26.31
CA ASN A 184 25.26 -26.35 -27.63
C ASN A 184 25.40 -25.06 -28.43
N LYS A 185 25.23 -23.91 -27.81
CA LYS A 185 25.39 -22.62 -28.49
C LYS A 185 26.86 -22.33 -28.82
N ALA A 186 27.80 -22.69 -27.95
CA ALA A 186 29.22 -22.54 -28.21
C ALA A 186 29.65 -23.41 -29.39
N HIS A 187 29.23 -24.67 -29.46
CA HIS A 187 29.54 -25.56 -30.60
C HIS A 187 28.91 -25.08 -31.93
N GLU A 188 27.66 -24.54 -31.86
CA GLU A 188 27.04 -23.91 -33.03
C GLU A 188 27.87 -22.75 -33.58
N MET A 189 28.46 -21.94 -32.68
CA MET A 189 29.19 -20.72 -33.05
C MET A 189 30.66 -20.99 -33.45
N TYR A 190 31.31 -21.95 -32.80
CA TYR A 190 32.76 -22.15 -32.89
C TYR A 190 33.16 -23.53 -33.47
N GLY A 191 32.21 -24.43 -33.71
CA GLY A 191 32.45 -25.77 -34.23
C GLY A 191 32.61 -26.84 -33.15
N GLU A 192 32.90 -28.07 -33.57
CA GLU A 192 33.00 -29.23 -32.66
C GLU A 192 34.13 -29.09 -31.65
N GLU A 193 35.29 -28.55 -32.08
CA GLU A 193 36.40 -28.27 -31.19
C GLU A 193 36.37 -26.79 -30.78
N LEU A 194 36.06 -26.54 -29.50
CA LEU A 194 36.04 -25.18 -28.97
C LEU A 194 37.45 -24.60 -28.82
N PRO A 195 37.70 -23.35 -29.24
CA PRO A 195 38.96 -22.68 -28.94
C PRO A 195 39.25 -22.69 -27.42
N PRO A 196 40.48 -22.92 -26.97
CA PRO A 196 40.82 -23.01 -25.54
C PRO A 196 40.35 -21.82 -24.73
N ILE A 197 40.44 -20.61 -25.26
CA ILE A 197 39.99 -19.38 -24.61
C ILE A 197 38.46 -19.36 -24.39
N VAL A 198 37.68 -19.93 -25.31
CA VAL A 198 36.20 -20.02 -25.21
C VAL A 198 35.84 -21.07 -24.16
N GLN A 199 36.48 -22.24 -24.23
CA GLN A 199 36.23 -23.31 -23.28
C GLN A 199 36.56 -22.89 -21.84
N GLU A 200 37.74 -22.32 -21.62
CA GLU A 200 38.16 -21.84 -20.28
C GLU A 200 37.22 -20.80 -19.73
N ARG A 201 36.77 -19.84 -20.55
CA ARG A 201 35.84 -18.79 -20.14
C ARG A 201 34.46 -19.35 -19.80
N LEU A 202 33.95 -20.26 -20.64
CA LEU A 202 32.65 -20.90 -20.44
C LEU A 202 32.62 -21.70 -19.14
N GLU A 203 33.65 -22.52 -18.89
CA GLU A 203 33.78 -23.27 -17.65
C GLU A 203 33.84 -22.38 -16.43
N ARG A 204 34.60 -21.30 -16.47
CA ARG A 204 34.75 -20.35 -15.40
C ARG A 204 33.39 -19.69 -15.04
N GLU A 205 32.66 -19.22 -16.04
CA GLU A 205 31.38 -18.54 -15.83
C GLU A 205 30.30 -19.50 -15.37
N LEU A 206 30.14 -20.65 -16.00
CA LEU A 206 29.16 -21.67 -15.60
C LEU A 206 29.40 -22.15 -14.16
N ASN A 207 30.67 -22.38 -13.80
CA ASN A 207 30.99 -22.80 -12.44
C ASN A 207 30.64 -21.71 -11.42
N SER A 208 30.85 -20.43 -11.73
CA SER A 208 30.46 -19.32 -10.84
C SER A 208 28.96 -19.22 -10.71
N ILE A 209 28.22 -19.29 -11.81
CA ILE A 209 26.75 -19.19 -11.81
C ILE A 209 26.11 -20.35 -11.03
N ILE A 210 26.54 -21.57 -11.32
CA ILE A 210 25.97 -22.80 -10.76
C ILE A 210 26.33 -22.94 -9.27
N SER A 211 27.60 -22.72 -8.90
CA SER A 211 28.01 -22.81 -7.50
C SER A 211 27.34 -21.81 -6.57
N ASN A 212 26.87 -20.68 -7.11
CA ASN A 212 26.10 -19.68 -6.38
C ASN A 212 24.57 -19.87 -6.47
N GLY A 213 24.08 -20.94 -7.12
CA GLY A 213 22.66 -21.27 -7.22
C GLY A 213 21.85 -20.38 -8.16
N TYR A 214 22.48 -19.75 -9.15
CA TYR A 214 21.81 -18.82 -10.08
C TYR A 214 21.39 -19.44 -11.42
N ALA A 215 21.61 -20.74 -11.65
CA ALA A 215 21.28 -21.39 -12.91
C ALA A 215 19.84 -21.17 -13.36
N VAL A 216 18.88 -21.28 -12.43
CA VAL A 216 17.47 -21.05 -12.72
C VAL A 216 17.18 -19.64 -13.24
N MET A 217 17.82 -18.62 -12.66
CA MET A 217 17.63 -17.23 -13.07
C MET A 217 18.12 -16.99 -14.49
N TYR A 218 19.27 -17.57 -14.84
CA TYR A 218 19.82 -17.50 -16.20
C TYR A 218 18.92 -18.21 -17.22
N ILE A 219 18.37 -19.38 -16.88
CA ILE A 219 17.43 -20.11 -17.74
C ILE A 219 16.17 -19.30 -17.97
N ILE A 220 15.61 -18.69 -16.92
CA ILE A 220 14.41 -17.84 -17.04
C ILE A 220 14.70 -16.64 -17.95
N ALA A 221 15.81 -15.95 -17.73
CA ALA A 221 16.23 -14.82 -18.56
C ALA A 221 16.39 -15.23 -20.03
N GLN A 222 17.08 -16.36 -20.30
CA GLN A 222 17.27 -16.90 -21.64
C GLN A 222 15.92 -17.20 -22.32
N LYS A 223 14.99 -17.85 -21.62
CA LYS A 223 13.66 -18.16 -22.18
C LYS A 223 12.86 -16.91 -22.50
N LEU A 224 12.93 -15.88 -21.65
CA LEU A 224 12.25 -14.61 -21.90
C LEU A 224 12.80 -13.89 -23.12
N VAL A 225 14.13 -13.81 -23.23
CA VAL A 225 14.81 -13.20 -24.39
C VAL A 225 14.49 -13.97 -25.66
N TRP A 226 14.60 -15.31 -25.62
CA TRP A 226 14.24 -16.15 -26.77
C TRP A 226 12.82 -15.89 -27.24
N LYS A 227 11.83 -15.97 -26.31
CA LYS A 227 10.42 -15.76 -26.66
C LYS A 227 10.19 -14.38 -27.29
N SER A 228 10.79 -13.34 -26.73
CA SER A 228 10.70 -12.00 -27.28
C SER A 228 11.23 -11.93 -28.72
N ASN A 229 12.38 -12.54 -28.97
CA ASN A 229 12.98 -12.57 -30.32
C ASN A 229 12.12 -13.38 -31.32
N GLU A 230 11.55 -14.52 -30.90
CA GLU A 230 10.61 -15.29 -31.72
C GLU A 230 9.39 -14.48 -32.13
N ASP A 231 8.88 -13.64 -31.21
CA ASP A 231 7.74 -12.75 -31.48
C ASP A 231 8.13 -11.50 -32.30
N GLY A 232 9.39 -11.37 -32.70
CA GLY A 232 9.88 -10.27 -33.52
C GLY A 232 10.25 -9.00 -32.76
N TYR A 233 10.36 -9.05 -31.44
CA TYR A 233 10.76 -7.92 -30.60
C TYR A 233 12.25 -7.98 -30.26
N LEU A 234 12.91 -6.82 -30.37
CA LEU A 234 14.32 -6.69 -29.97
C LEU A 234 14.43 -6.60 -28.46
N VAL A 235 15.41 -7.30 -27.90
CA VAL A 235 15.79 -7.22 -26.50
C VAL A 235 17.14 -6.54 -26.39
N GLY A 236 17.19 -5.44 -25.62
CA GLY A 236 18.42 -4.71 -25.31
C GLY A 236 18.74 -4.77 -23.81
N SER A 237 19.99 -4.57 -23.47
CA SER A 237 20.42 -4.43 -22.07
C SER A 237 19.93 -3.12 -21.48
N ARG A 238 19.60 -3.15 -20.19
CA ARG A 238 19.25 -1.96 -19.41
C ARG A 238 19.88 -2.04 -18.03
N GLY A 239 20.55 -0.99 -17.65
CA GLY A 239 21.20 -0.89 -16.35
C GLY A 239 22.58 -0.24 -16.42
N SER A 240 23.23 -0.07 -15.27
CA SER A 240 24.55 0.59 -15.16
C SER A 240 25.70 -0.23 -15.74
N VAL A 241 25.50 -1.50 -16.02
CA VAL A 241 26.50 -2.45 -16.53
C VAL A 241 26.08 -3.04 -17.88
N GLY A 242 24.90 -2.74 -18.35
CA GLY A 242 24.34 -3.24 -19.60
C GLY A 242 24.71 -2.41 -20.83
#